data_d3a8ed93698fbc2ae81c965686cf595a
#
_entry.id   d3a8ed93698fbc2ae81c965686cf595a
#
_cell.length_a   1.000
_cell.length_b   1.000
_cell.length_c   1.000
_cell.angle_alpha   90.00
_cell.angle_beta   90.00
_cell.angle_gamma   90.00
#
_symmetry.space_group_name_H-M   'P 1'
#
loop_
_entity.id
_entity.type
_entity.pdbx_description
1 polymer ?
#
loop_
_entity_poly.entity_id
_entity_poly.type
_entity_poly.pdbx_seq_one_letter_code
_entity_poly.pdbx_strand_id
1 'polypeptide(L)'
;MLFRSHFEIPISSALIQAVGKLNMANYVVIANEDGTYATITEIGYMEIGDQFKTVFLPGEICQDLVAPNGISLIGSYAITGKDYKSQAACSIFGEDIQCFGLMNDAIGYVVPDNDFTMGDPANHYHELISLGQGVASALTDGLADLNAEIVRV
;
A
#
# COMPACT_ATOMS: atom_id res chain seq x y z
N MET A 1 11.46 16.75 11.41
CA MET A 1 11.26 15.43 12.04
C MET A 1 11.23 14.38 10.94
N LEU A 2 11.83 13.20 11.14
CA LEU A 2 11.84 12.11 10.17
C LEU A 2 11.65 10.78 10.91
N PHE A 3 10.65 10.02 10.50
CA PHE A 3 10.38 8.67 11.01
C PHE A 3 10.39 7.68 9.86
N ARG A 4 10.76 6.45 10.15
CA ARG A 4 10.73 5.33 9.21
C ARG A 4 10.24 4.08 9.92
N SER A 5 9.44 3.29 9.22
CA SER A 5 8.97 2.00 9.71
C SER A 5 9.14 0.94 8.62
N HIS A 6 9.68 -0.20 9.00
CA HIS A 6 9.77 -1.38 8.14
C HIS A 6 8.74 -2.39 8.59
N PHE A 7 8.04 -2.97 7.67
CA PHE A 7 7.04 -3.97 7.98
C PHE A 7 6.91 -5.00 6.86
N GLU A 8 6.33 -6.13 7.21
CA GLU A 8 6.05 -7.20 6.27
C GLU A 8 4.76 -6.90 5.51
N ILE A 9 4.80 -7.02 4.17
CA ILE A 9 3.65 -6.83 3.32
C ILE A 9 3.35 -8.14 2.57
N PRO A 10 2.09 -8.61 2.53
CA PRO A 10 1.75 -9.89 1.95
C PRO A 10 1.88 -9.88 0.42
N ILE A 11 2.23 -11.05 -0.13
CA ILE A 11 2.20 -11.31 -1.56
C ILE A 11 1.17 -12.38 -1.84
N SER A 12 -0.02 -11.98 -2.27
CA SER A 12 -1.11 -12.90 -2.63
C SER A 12 -1.21 -13.15 -4.14
N SER A 13 -0.55 -12.35 -4.96
CA SER A 13 -0.47 -12.54 -6.41
C SER A 13 0.32 -13.80 -6.77
N ALA A 14 -0.33 -14.78 -7.40
CA ALA A 14 0.33 -16.00 -7.85
C ALA A 14 1.41 -15.73 -8.90
N LEU A 15 1.22 -14.71 -9.75
CA LEU A 15 2.21 -14.28 -10.74
C LEU A 15 3.47 -13.79 -10.04
N ILE A 16 3.32 -12.90 -9.06
CA ILE A 16 4.45 -12.32 -8.33
C ILE A 16 5.17 -13.38 -7.50
N GLN A 17 4.45 -14.30 -6.88
CA GLN A 17 5.05 -15.45 -6.20
C GLN A 17 5.91 -16.29 -7.14
N ALA A 18 5.42 -16.57 -8.36
CA ALA A 18 6.18 -17.31 -9.36
C ALA A 18 7.44 -16.57 -9.82
N VAL A 19 7.32 -15.28 -10.09
CA VAL A 19 8.44 -14.40 -10.47
C VAL A 19 9.49 -14.32 -9.34
N GLY A 20 9.05 -14.24 -8.11
CA GLY A 20 9.92 -14.25 -6.94
C GLY A 20 10.68 -15.57 -6.76
N LYS A 21 10.03 -16.71 -6.94
CA LYS A 21 10.68 -18.04 -6.91
C LYS A 21 11.77 -18.20 -7.97
N LEU A 22 11.66 -17.48 -9.07
CA LEU A 22 12.65 -17.47 -10.16
C LEU A 22 13.74 -16.40 -9.96
N ASN A 23 13.75 -15.69 -8.85
CA ASN A 23 14.65 -14.55 -8.59
C ASN A 23 14.58 -13.47 -9.68
N MET A 24 13.40 -13.24 -10.24
CA MET A 24 13.15 -12.21 -11.26
C MET A 24 12.46 -10.96 -10.70
N ALA A 25 12.11 -10.95 -9.42
CA ALA A 25 11.59 -9.78 -8.74
C ALA A 25 12.72 -8.85 -8.32
N ASN A 26 12.44 -7.55 -8.29
CA ASN A 26 13.39 -6.52 -7.81
C ASN A 26 13.44 -6.42 -6.28
N TYR A 27 12.65 -7.19 -5.58
CA TYR A 27 12.57 -7.26 -4.12
C TYR A 27 12.63 -8.72 -3.65
N VAL A 28 12.95 -8.92 -2.39
CA VAL A 28 13.07 -10.26 -1.80
C VAL A 28 11.68 -10.82 -1.53
N VAL A 29 11.39 -12.01 -2.09
CA VAL A 29 10.17 -12.75 -1.77
C VAL A 29 10.47 -13.75 -0.66
N ILE A 30 9.80 -13.60 0.46
CA ILE A 30 9.92 -14.44 1.65
C ILE A 30 8.82 -15.48 1.59
N ALA A 31 9.20 -16.75 1.69
CA ALA A 31 8.24 -17.85 1.87
C ALA A 31 8.12 -18.15 3.36
N ASN A 32 6.94 -17.99 3.90
CA ASN A 32 6.64 -18.26 5.29
C ASN A 32 6.37 -19.74 5.55
N GLU A 33 6.53 -20.18 6.79
CA GLU A 33 6.33 -21.59 7.19
C GLU A 33 4.88 -22.06 6.99
N ASP A 34 3.91 -21.15 7.04
CA ASP A 34 2.49 -21.42 6.79
C ASP A 34 2.13 -21.50 5.30
N GLY A 35 3.11 -21.33 4.40
CA GLY A 35 2.92 -21.37 2.95
C GLY A 35 2.49 -20.05 2.34
N THR A 36 2.38 -18.99 3.11
CA THR A 36 2.15 -17.62 2.60
C THR A 36 3.45 -17.01 2.08
N TYR A 37 3.33 -15.89 1.36
CA TYR A 37 4.47 -15.16 0.83
C TYR A 37 4.37 -13.70 1.22
N ALA A 38 5.53 -13.09 1.46
CA ALA A 38 5.63 -11.69 1.84
C ALA A 38 6.92 -11.05 1.30
N THR A 39 6.99 -9.74 1.44
CA THR A 39 8.24 -8.97 1.33
C THR A 39 8.30 -7.95 2.46
N ILE A 40 9.48 -7.47 2.79
CA ILE A 40 9.67 -6.37 3.72
C ILE A 40 9.76 -5.09 2.91
N THR A 41 9.05 -4.06 3.34
CA THR A 41 9.09 -2.74 2.74
C THR A 41 9.22 -1.65 3.80
N GLU A 42 9.46 -0.42 3.36
CA GLU A 42 9.63 0.74 4.23
C GLU A 42 8.60 1.82 3.87
N ILE A 43 8.01 2.41 4.90
CA ILE A 43 7.28 3.67 4.83
C ILE A 43 8.01 4.74 5.64
N GLY A 44 7.80 5.99 5.30
CA GLY A 44 8.41 7.10 6.02
C GLY A 44 7.44 8.26 6.23
N TYR A 45 7.73 9.05 7.25
CA TYR A 45 7.08 10.34 7.49
C TYR A 45 8.14 11.41 7.70
N MET A 46 7.92 12.56 7.09
CA MET A 46 8.77 13.72 7.29
C MET A 46 7.92 14.97 7.53
N GLU A 47 8.38 15.77 8.49
CA GLU A 47 7.80 17.07 8.79
C GLU A 47 8.90 18.13 8.82
N ILE A 48 8.67 19.24 8.11
CA ILE A 48 9.58 20.40 8.05
C ILE A 48 8.79 21.63 8.52
N GLY A 49 9.14 22.11 9.71
CA GLY A 49 8.36 23.15 10.39
C GLY A 49 6.92 22.71 10.61
N ASP A 50 6.01 23.67 10.61
CA ASP A 50 4.58 23.44 10.81
C ASP A 50 3.79 23.37 9.48
N GLN A 51 4.48 23.57 8.35
CA GLN A 51 3.86 23.82 7.07
C GLN A 51 3.94 22.65 6.08
N PHE A 52 4.90 21.77 6.25
CA PHE A 52 5.12 20.67 5.30
C PHE A 52 5.18 19.33 6.01
N LYS A 53 4.19 18.48 5.69
CA LYS A 53 4.10 17.10 6.18
C LYS A 53 3.97 16.16 5.00
N THR A 54 4.73 15.08 5.02
CA THR A 54 4.68 14.11 3.93
C THR A 54 4.87 12.69 4.43
N VAL A 55 4.23 11.75 3.72
CA VAL A 55 4.50 10.32 3.83
C VAL A 55 5.17 9.80 2.56
N PHE A 56 6.11 8.89 2.74
CA PHE A 56 6.82 8.17 1.69
C PHE A 56 6.26 6.76 1.61
N LEU A 57 5.83 6.36 0.43
CA LEU A 57 5.10 5.13 0.19
C LEU A 57 5.86 4.26 -0.84
N PRO A 58 5.90 2.94 -0.67
CA PRO A 58 6.83 2.08 -1.40
C PRO A 58 6.36 1.67 -2.80
N GLY A 59 5.21 2.12 -3.25
CA GLY A 59 4.63 1.71 -4.53
C GLY A 59 3.87 2.80 -5.25
N GLU A 60 3.25 2.43 -6.36
CA GLU A 60 2.29 3.27 -7.08
C GLU A 60 0.93 3.17 -6.38
N ILE A 61 0.62 4.16 -5.57
CA ILE A 61 -0.55 4.14 -4.69
C ILE A 61 -1.78 4.64 -5.43
N CYS A 62 -2.84 3.83 -5.45
CA CYS A 62 -4.13 4.27 -5.96
C CYS A 62 -4.64 5.48 -5.16
N GLN A 63 -5.23 6.44 -5.88
CA GLN A 63 -5.69 7.72 -5.30
C GLN A 63 -6.61 7.54 -4.10
N ASP A 64 -7.42 6.52 -4.11
CA ASP A 64 -8.36 6.19 -3.05
C ASP A 64 -7.70 5.93 -1.69
N LEU A 65 -6.44 5.49 -1.70
CA LEU A 65 -5.64 5.26 -0.49
C LEU A 65 -4.96 6.53 0.03
N VAL A 66 -5.03 7.61 -0.74
CA VAL A 66 -4.39 8.89 -0.45
C VAL A 66 -5.41 9.96 -0.08
N ALA A 67 -6.52 10.03 -0.83
CA ALA A 67 -7.46 11.14 -0.76
C ALA A 67 -8.17 11.25 0.60
N PRO A 68 -8.41 12.51 1.08
CA PRO A 68 -9.31 12.72 2.20
C PRO A 68 -10.68 12.17 1.82
N ASN A 69 -11.31 11.50 2.70
CA ASN A 69 -12.62 10.87 2.52
C ASN A 69 -12.62 9.58 1.71
N GLY A 70 -11.41 9.01 1.48
CA GLY A 70 -11.24 7.88 0.63
C GLY A 70 -12.36 7.86 -0.37
N ILE A 71 -12.24 8.53 -1.47
CA ILE A 71 -13.32 8.68 -2.44
C ILE A 71 -14.06 7.39 -2.42
N SER A 72 -15.29 7.43 -1.98
CA SER A 72 -16.06 6.26 -1.64
C SER A 72 -15.74 5.15 -2.62
N LEU A 73 -15.02 4.19 -2.18
CA LEU A 73 -14.61 3.05 -2.96
C LEU A 73 -15.77 2.10 -3.18
N ILE A 74 -16.88 2.53 -2.64
CA ILE A 74 -18.19 2.08 -3.04
C ILE A 74 -18.59 3.00 -4.17
N GLY A 75 -18.30 2.66 -5.34
CA GLY A 75 -18.72 3.50 -6.42
C GLY A 75 -18.00 3.18 -7.69
N SER A 76 -17.89 4.14 -8.53
CA SER A 76 -17.41 4.02 -9.91
C SER A 76 -16.02 3.40 -10.09
N TYR A 77 -15.26 3.20 -9.01
CA TYR A 77 -13.93 2.61 -9.06
C TYR A 77 -13.81 1.27 -8.35
N ALA A 78 -14.69 0.95 -7.41
CA ALA A 78 -14.70 -0.35 -6.75
C ALA A 78 -15.48 -1.36 -7.59
N ILE A 79 -14.79 -2.10 -8.40
CA ILE A 79 -15.38 -3.07 -9.32
C ILE A 79 -16.13 -4.18 -8.57
N THR A 80 -15.67 -4.53 -7.37
CA THR A 80 -16.31 -5.56 -6.56
C THR A 80 -17.52 -5.07 -5.77
N GLY A 81 -17.74 -3.76 -5.67
CA GLY A 81 -18.83 -3.16 -4.89
C GLY A 81 -18.77 -3.42 -3.38
N LYS A 82 -17.65 -3.92 -2.88
CA LYS A 82 -17.44 -4.16 -1.45
C LYS A 82 -16.88 -2.91 -0.78
N ASP A 83 -17.29 -2.71 0.47
CA ASP A 83 -16.75 -1.62 1.28
C ASP A 83 -15.25 -1.79 1.48
N TYR A 84 -14.55 -0.71 1.20
CA TYR A 84 -13.14 -0.61 1.51
C TYR A 84 -12.97 -0.27 3.00
N LYS A 85 -12.19 -1.06 3.71
CA LYS A 85 -12.03 -0.92 5.15
C LYS A 85 -10.78 -0.18 5.57
N SER A 86 -9.81 -0.04 4.68
CA SER A 86 -8.56 0.63 5.00
C SER A 86 -8.73 2.15 4.95
N GLN A 87 -8.04 2.84 5.83
CA GLN A 87 -8.09 4.29 5.90
C GLN A 87 -7.17 4.91 4.85
N ALA A 88 -7.61 6.00 4.23
CA ALA A 88 -6.73 6.78 3.37
C ALA A 88 -5.64 7.49 4.21
N ALA A 89 -4.47 7.72 3.62
CA ALA A 89 -3.36 8.41 4.29
C ALA A 89 -3.78 9.76 4.88
N CYS A 90 -4.61 10.53 4.16
CA CYS A 90 -5.14 11.80 4.65
C CYS A 90 -6.09 11.65 5.85
N SER A 91 -6.75 10.52 6.01
CA SER A 91 -7.57 10.24 7.18
C SER A 91 -6.72 9.90 8.41
N ILE A 92 -5.50 9.39 8.20
CA ILE A 92 -4.57 9.02 9.27
C ILE A 92 -3.75 10.23 9.74
N PHE A 93 -3.21 11.03 8.80
CA PHE A 93 -2.26 12.11 9.09
C PHE A 93 -2.85 13.52 8.98
N GLY A 94 -4.07 13.66 8.46
CA GLY A 94 -4.72 14.95 8.19
C GLY A 94 -4.73 15.32 6.71
N GLU A 95 -5.64 16.22 6.34
CA GLU A 95 -5.90 16.62 4.95
C GLU A 95 -4.72 17.29 4.25
N ASP A 96 -3.81 17.88 5.02
CA ASP A 96 -2.63 18.59 4.48
C ASP A 96 -1.44 17.67 4.17
N ILE A 97 -1.56 16.37 4.43
CA ILE A 97 -0.48 15.43 4.19
C ILE A 97 -0.18 15.30 2.69
N GLN A 98 1.08 15.40 2.33
CA GLN A 98 1.55 15.09 0.99
C GLN A 98 1.97 13.63 0.92
N CYS A 99 1.63 12.95 -0.18
CA CYS A 99 2.00 11.56 -0.38
C CYS A 99 2.92 11.40 -1.58
N PHE A 100 4.08 10.79 -1.38
CA PHE A 100 5.01 10.45 -2.46
C PHE A 100 5.09 8.94 -2.58
N GLY A 101 4.59 8.43 -3.71
CA GLY A 101 4.74 7.02 -4.08
C GLY A 101 6.13 6.71 -4.66
N LEU A 102 6.44 5.42 -4.82
CA LEU A 102 7.71 4.91 -5.35
C LEU A 102 8.94 5.41 -4.56
N MET A 103 8.74 5.65 -3.28
CA MET A 103 9.80 6.06 -2.37
C MET A 103 10.29 4.86 -1.56
N ASN A 104 11.60 4.71 -1.46
CA ASN A 104 12.32 3.61 -0.82
C ASN A 104 12.25 2.29 -1.60
N ASP A 105 11.06 1.87 -2.03
CA ASP A 105 10.82 0.63 -2.78
C ASP A 105 9.89 0.86 -3.98
N ALA A 106 9.88 -0.11 -4.89
CA ALA A 106 8.99 -0.15 -6.04
C ALA A 106 8.22 -1.49 -6.05
N ILE A 107 7.31 -1.66 -5.09
CA ILE A 107 6.54 -2.90 -4.92
C ILE A 107 5.40 -3.10 -5.93
N GLY A 108 5.28 -2.21 -6.91
CA GLY A 108 4.20 -2.18 -7.89
C GLY A 108 3.00 -1.38 -7.42
N TYR A 109 1.85 -1.63 -8.03
CA TYR A 109 0.62 -0.92 -7.66
C TYR A 109 0.07 -1.39 -6.33
N VAL A 110 -0.32 -0.44 -5.48
CA VAL A 110 -1.11 -0.70 -4.29
C VAL A 110 -2.57 -0.37 -4.60
N VAL A 111 -3.33 -1.43 -4.82
CA VAL A 111 -4.74 -1.38 -5.22
C VAL A 111 -5.61 -1.65 -4.00
N PRO A 112 -6.71 -0.91 -3.80
CA PRO A 112 -7.67 -1.21 -2.74
C PRO A 112 -8.10 -2.67 -2.75
N ASP A 113 -8.15 -3.32 -1.58
CA ASP A 113 -8.40 -4.77 -1.46
C ASP A 113 -9.76 -5.21 -2.02
N ASN A 114 -10.73 -4.30 -2.11
CA ASN A 114 -12.03 -4.55 -2.68
C ASN A 114 -12.12 -4.29 -4.19
N ASP A 115 -11.05 -3.81 -4.81
CA ASP A 115 -11.03 -3.45 -6.23
C ASP A 115 -10.38 -4.52 -7.13
N PHE A 116 -10.17 -5.71 -6.60
CA PHE A 116 -9.66 -6.85 -7.37
C PHE A 116 -10.81 -7.64 -8.01
N THR A 117 -10.83 -7.72 -9.32
CA THR A 117 -11.89 -8.42 -10.08
C THR A 117 -11.49 -9.77 -10.64
N MET A 118 -10.23 -10.13 -10.62
CA MET A 118 -9.69 -11.46 -10.92
C MET A 118 -10.15 -12.11 -12.25
N GLY A 119 -10.79 -11.39 -13.17
CA GLY A 119 -11.40 -12.02 -14.31
C GLY A 119 -11.19 -11.37 -15.68
N ASP A 120 -10.77 -10.13 -15.75
CA ASP A 120 -10.58 -9.43 -17.02
C ASP A 120 -9.20 -8.74 -17.12
N PRO A 121 -8.19 -9.42 -17.66
CA PRO A 121 -6.84 -8.84 -17.79
C PRO A 121 -6.78 -7.55 -18.60
N ALA A 122 -7.77 -7.30 -19.47
CA ALA A 122 -7.76 -6.14 -20.34
C ALA A 122 -8.00 -4.81 -19.61
N ASN A 123 -8.68 -4.87 -18.47
CA ASN A 123 -9.06 -3.68 -17.69
C ASN A 123 -8.38 -3.58 -16.32
N HIS A 124 -7.53 -4.55 -15.96
CA HIS A 124 -6.98 -4.68 -14.61
C HIS A 124 -5.45 -4.71 -14.57
N TYR A 125 -4.82 -3.87 -15.38
CA TYR A 125 -3.37 -3.75 -15.43
C TYR A 125 -2.75 -3.54 -14.04
N HIS A 126 -3.36 -2.69 -13.21
CA HIS A 126 -2.86 -2.39 -11.86
C HIS A 126 -2.87 -3.63 -10.95
N GLU A 127 -3.91 -4.47 -11.05
CA GLU A 127 -4.01 -5.71 -10.29
C GLU A 127 -2.92 -6.71 -10.70
N LEU A 128 -2.62 -6.80 -11.99
CA LEU A 128 -1.65 -7.77 -12.52
C LEU A 128 -0.22 -7.53 -12.03
N ILE A 129 0.14 -6.28 -11.82
CA ILE A 129 1.47 -5.88 -11.32
C ILE A 129 1.46 -5.38 -9.88
N SER A 130 0.40 -5.70 -9.14
CA SER A 130 0.29 -5.56 -7.70
C SER A 130 0.82 -6.83 -7.00
N LEU A 131 1.29 -6.70 -5.78
CA LEU A 131 1.55 -7.86 -4.90
C LEU A 131 0.28 -8.65 -4.56
N GLY A 132 -0.90 -8.10 -4.84
CA GLY A 132 -2.21 -8.72 -4.70
C GLY A 132 -3.05 -8.16 -3.55
N GLN A 133 -4.15 -8.83 -3.26
CA GLN A 133 -5.05 -8.43 -2.16
C GLN A 133 -4.35 -8.55 -0.80
N GLY A 134 -4.71 -7.66 0.12
CA GLY A 134 -4.13 -7.54 1.45
C GLY A 134 -3.01 -6.51 1.56
N VAL A 135 -2.45 -6.08 0.43
CA VAL A 135 -1.36 -5.08 0.40
C VAL A 135 -1.83 -3.72 0.90
N ALA A 136 -2.99 -3.26 0.42
CA ALA A 136 -3.54 -1.97 0.83
C ALA A 136 -3.86 -1.94 2.33
N SER A 137 -4.47 -2.99 2.87
CA SER A 137 -4.72 -3.11 4.31
C SER A 137 -3.42 -3.10 5.10
N ALA A 138 -2.42 -3.90 4.73
CA ALA A 138 -1.13 -3.94 5.42
C ALA A 138 -0.41 -2.59 5.39
N LEU A 139 -0.45 -1.88 4.24
CA LEU A 139 0.13 -0.55 4.11
C LEU A 139 -0.56 0.46 5.03
N THR A 140 -1.89 0.49 5.04
CA THR A 140 -2.64 1.45 5.87
C THR A 140 -2.54 1.15 7.35
N ASP A 141 -2.45 -0.12 7.75
CA ASP A 141 -2.15 -0.51 9.13
C ASP A 141 -0.75 -0.02 9.53
N GLY A 142 0.25 -0.23 8.68
CA GLY A 142 1.60 0.30 8.89
C GLY A 142 1.65 1.83 9.00
N LEU A 143 0.85 2.55 8.21
CA LEU A 143 0.72 4.01 8.31
C LEU A 143 0.07 4.45 9.63
N ALA A 144 -0.95 3.73 10.08
CA ALA A 144 -1.60 4.00 11.37
C ALA A 144 -0.64 3.77 12.54
N ASP A 145 0.14 2.70 12.51
CA ASP A 145 1.17 2.40 13.51
C ASP A 145 2.25 3.49 13.53
N LEU A 146 2.74 3.90 12.35
CA LEU A 146 3.72 4.99 12.23
C LEU A 146 3.17 6.30 12.81
N ASN A 147 1.92 6.64 12.51
CA ASN A 147 1.28 7.84 13.08
C ASN A 147 1.16 7.76 14.60
N ALA A 148 0.85 6.58 15.14
CA ALA A 148 0.80 6.38 16.59
C ALA A 148 2.17 6.55 17.26
N GLU A 149 3.26 6.23 16.59
CA GLU A 149 4.62 6.48 17.07
C GLU A 149 4.94 7.99 17.08
N ILE A 150 4.58 8.70 16.00
CA ILE A 150 4.81 10.15 15.85
C ILE A 150 4.12 10.93 16.96
N VAL A 151 2.88 10.59 17.28
CA VAL A 151 2.08 11.30 18.29
C VAL A 151 2.62 11.12 19.71
N ARG A 152 3.46 10.11 19.96
CA ARG A 152 4.07 9.85 21.27
C ARG A 152 5.33 10.66 21.57
N VAL A 153 5.86 11.34 20.58
CA VAL A 153 7.12 12.12 20.66
C VAL A 153 6.81 13.60 20.80
#